data_64c5e159482cbbf997bd62a04dcb391f
#
_entry.id   64c5e159482cbbf997bd62a04dcb391f
#
_cell.length_a   1.000
_cell.length_b   1.000
_cell.length_c   1.000
_cell.angle_alpha   90.00
_cell.angle_beta   90.00
_cell.angle_gamma   90.00
#
_symmetry.space_group_name_H-M   'P 1'
#
loop_
_entity.id
_entity.type
_entity.pdbx_description
1 polymer ?
#
loop_
_entity_poly.entity_id
_entity_poly.type
_entity_poly.pdbx_seq_one_letter_code
_entity_poly.pdbx_strand_id
1 'polypeptide(L)'
;MLFRSIPVKLVMSGDLPAGIIVTKTEIVPTSVRVTAPPSVLKELKDVKTKPLDVSKLNGSTVVAAELDLPEKVIPERRTVQIKISVERQN
;
A
#
# COMPACT_ATOMS: atom_id res chain seq x y z
N MET A 1 2.52 -5.53 24.99
CA MET A 1 2.09 -5.20 23.62
C MET A 1 1.82 -6.48 22.86
N LEU A 2 0.85 -6.44 21.98
CA LEU A 2 0.47 -7.57 21.15
C LEU A 2 0.86 -7.31 19.71
N PHE A 3 0.99 -8.38 18.94
CA PHE A 3 1.23 -8.24 17.51
C PHE A 3 0.16 -8.99 16.72
N ARG A 4 -0.08 -8.50 15.51
CA ARG A 4 -1.13 -9.01 14.65
C ARG A 4 -0.75 -8.77 13.19
N SER A 5 -1.12 -9.69 12.33
CA SER A 5 -0.99 -9.50 10.89
C SER A 5 -2.19 -8.70 10.38
N ILE A 6 -1.91 -7.59 9.70
CA ILE A 6 -2.94 -6.67 9.23
C ILE A 6 -2.80 -6.55 7.72
N PRO A 7 -3.89 -6.64 6.95
CA PRO A 7 -3.80 -6.49 5.50
C PRO A 7 -3.39 -5.08 5.10
N VAL A 8 -2.62 -4.98 4.04
CA VAL A 8 -2.16 -3.71 3.49
C VAL A 8 -3.12 -3.26 2.40
N LYS A 9 -3.52 -2.00 2.46
CA LYS A 9 -4.41 -1.40 1.48
C LYS A 9 -3.68 -0.31 0.72
N LEU A 10 -3.71 -0.38 -0.61
CA LEU A 10 -3.06 0.61 -1.46
C LEU A 10 -3.91 1.87 -1.56
N VAL A 11 -3.26 3.02 -1.37
CA VAL A 11 -3.86 4.33 -1.59
C VAL A 11 -3.16 4.96 -2.79
N MET A 12 -3.94 5.29 -3.81
CA MET A 12 -3.43 5.95 -5.01
C MET A 12 -3.90 7.39 -5.05
N SER A 13 -3.06 8.27 -5.57
CA SER A 13 -3.41 9.68 -5.73
C SER A 13 -3.12 10.13 -7.15
N GLY A 14 -3.77 11.23 -7.56
CA GLY A 14 -3.64 11.76 -8.91
C GLY A 14 -4.46 10.97 -9.92
N ASP A 15 -4.41 11.43 -11.16
CA ASP A 15 -5.12 10.81 -12.26
C ASP A 15 -4.14 10.09 -13.19
N LEU A 16 -4.57 8.96 -13.74
CA LEU A 16 -3.76 8.25 -14.72
C LEU A 16 -3.60 9.09 -15.99
N PRO A 17 -2.45 8.99 -16.66
CA PRO A 17 -2.27 9.63 -17.96
C PRO A 17 -3.32 9.14 -18.97
N ALA A 18 -3.65 10.00 -19.93
CA ALA A 18 -4.60 9.65 -20.96
C ALA A 18 -4.13 8.40 -21.73
N GLY A 19 -5.05 7.49 -21.98
CA GLY A 19 -4.75 6.27 -22.72
C GLY A 19 -4.11 5.17 -21.92
N ILE A 20 -3.97 5.35 -20.61
CA ILE A 20 -3.37 4.35 -19.73
C ILE A 20 -4.37 3.89 -18.69
N ILE A 21 -4.52 2.58 -18.56
CA ILE A 21 -5.38 1.98 -17.54
C ILE A 21 -4.57 1.02 -16.70
N VAL A 22 -4.91 0.93 -15.42
CA VAL A 22 -4.31 -0.06 -14.53
C VAL A 22 -5.10 -1.36 -14.67
N THR A 23 -4.43 -2.42 -15.13
CA THR A 23 -5.06 -3.72 -15.32
C THR A 23 -4.91 -4.62 -14.12
N LYS A 24 -3.83 -4.44 -13.35
CA LYS A 24 -3.58 -5.27 -12.17
C LYS A 24 -2.69 -4.52 -11.20
N THR A 25 -2.99 -4.66 -9.92
CA THR A 25 -2.10 -4.21 -8.85
C THR A 25 -1.84 -5.37 -7.91
N GLU A 26 -0.61 -5.49 -7.47
CA GLU A 26 -0.22 -6.54 -6.53
C GLU A 26 0.67 -5.92 -5.47
N ILE A 27 0.36 -6.21 -4.22
CA ILE A 27 1.10 -5.72 -3.07
C ILE A 27 1.85 -6.89 -2.45
N VAL A 28 3.16 -6.75 -2.26
CA VAL A 28 3.98 -7.79 -1.64
C VAL A 28 4.75 -7.18 -0.48
N PRO A 29 4.56 -7.65 0.74
CA PRO A 29 3.58 -8.65 1.18
C PRO A 29 2.17 -8.08 1.24
N THR A 30 1.17 -8.97 1.19
CA THR A 30 -0.23 -8.54 1.26
C THR A 30 -0.66 -8.14 2.67
N SER A 31 0.09 -8.57 3.67
CA SER A 31 -0.17 -8.21 5.05
C SER A 31 1.15 -7.94 5.76
N VAL A 32 1.09 -7.16 6.82
CA VAL A 32 2.27 -6.77 7.60
C VAL A 32 1.96 -7.05 9.07
N ARG A 33 2.94 -7.65 9.77
CA ARG A 33 2.82 -7.84 11.20
C ARG A 33 3.13 -6.53 11.91
N VAL A 34 2.22 -6.10 12.77
CA VAL A 34 2.41 -4.89 13.56
C VAL A 34 2.32 -5.22 15.03
N THR A 35 3.03 -4.44 15.84
CA THR A 35 2.99 -4.53 17.29
C THR A 35 2.39 -3.24 17.83
N ALA A 36 1.40 -3.36 18.69
CA ALA A 36 0.74 -2.19 19.26
C ALA A 36 0.01 -2.58 20.54
N PRO A 37 -0.39 -1.58 21.37
CA PRO A 37 -1.24 -1.86 22.52
C PRO A 37 -2.56 -2.50 22.08
N PRO A 38 -3.16 -3.37 22.91
CA PRO A 38 -4.39 -4.06 22.54
C PRO A 38 -5.52 -3.13 22.11
N SER A 39 -5.65 -1.97 22.75
CA SER A 39 -6.70 -1.02 22.40
C SER A 39 -6.54 -0.47 20.99
N VAL A 40 -5.30 -0.29 20.53
CA VAL A 40 -5.01 0.18 19.19
C VAL A 40 -5.26 -0.93 18.18
N LEU A 41 -4.80 -2.16 18.47
CA LEU A 41 -4.99 -3.31 17.58
C LEU A 41 -6.47 -3.61 17.37
N LYS A 42 -7.29 -3.40 18.37
CA LYS A 42 -8.72 -3.64 18.29
C LYS A 42 -9.39 -2.75 17.24
N GLU A 43 -8.89 -1.54 17.08
CA GLU A 43 -9.43 -0.57 16.13
C GLU A 43 -8.77 -0.63 14.76
N LEU A 44 -7.61 -1.27 14.68
CA LEU A 44 -6.82 -1.31 13.46
C LEU A 44 -7.29 -2.45 12.57
N LYS A 45 -7.99 -2.13 11.49
CA LYS A 45 -8.55 -3.10 10.56
C LYS A 45 -7.66 -3.33 9.36
N ASP A 46 -6.98 -2.31 8.90
CA ASP A 46 -6.05 -2.38 7.78
C ASP A 46 -4.94 -1.37 7.96
N VAL A 47 -3.88 -1.54 7.16
CA VAL A 47 -2.77 -0.61 7.12
C VAL A 47 -2.76 -0.02 5.72
N LYS A 48 -2.85 1.30 5.63
CA LYS A 48 -2.83 1.99 4.34
C LYS A 48 -1.41 2.39 3.99
N THR A 49 -1.11 2.37 2.70
CA THR A 49 0.14 2.96 2.21
C THR A 49 -0.01 4.47 2.14
N LYS A 50 1.13 5.17 2.16
CA LYS A 50 1.10 6.59 1.83
C LYS A 50 0.65 6.73 0.38
N PRO A 51 0.01 7.86 0.02
CA PRO A 51 -0.51 8.02 -1.33
C PRO A 51 0.57 7.82 -2.39
N LEU A 52 0.28 6.97 -3.37
CA LEU A 52 1.15 6.72 -4.50
C LEU A 52 0.66 7.55 -5.69
N ASP A 53 1.53 8.40 -6.22
CA ASP A 53 1.20 9.23 -7.37
C ASP A 53 1.21 8.37 -8.64
N VAL A 54 0.04 8.19 -9.23
CA VAL A 54 -0.12 7.40 -10.44
C VAL A 54 -0.08 8.24 -11.72
N SER A 55 0.01 9.55 -11.59
CA SER A 55 0.02 10.45 -12.75
C SER A 55 1.26 10.32 -13.62
N LYS A 56 2.32 9.75 -13.07
CA LYS A 56 3.58 9.56 -13.77
C LYS A 56 3.77 8.16 -14.33
N LEU A 57 2.79 7.30 -14.18
CA LEU A 57 2.88 5.93 -14.69
C LEU A 57 2.76 5.93 -16.21
N ASN A 58 3.74 5.34 -16.86
CA ASN A 58 3.73 5.20 -18.32
C ASN A 58 4.00 3.76 -18.77
N GLY A 59 4.09 2.84 -17.83
CA GLY A 59 4.31 1.43 -18.11
C GLY A 59 4.20 0.62 -16.84
N SER A 60 4.24 -0.69 -16.97
CA SER A 60 4.22 -1.57 -15.81
C SER A 60 5.48 -1.36 -14.97
N THR A 61 5.34 -1.29 -13.67
CA THR A 61 6.46 -0.97 -12.79
C THR A 61 6.27 -1.57 -11.41
N VAL A 62 7.37 -1.64 -10.67
CA VAL A 62 7.37 -2.03 -9.26
C VAL A 62 7.81 -0.82 -8.45
N VAL A 63 7.01 -0.43 -7.49
CA VAL A 63 7.25 0.76 -6.67
C VAL A 63 7.28 0.35 -5.21
N ALA A 64 8.24 0.89 -4.47
CA ALA A 64 8.24 0.76 -3.01
C ALA A 64 7.35 1.85 -2.42
N ALA A 65 6.43 1.45 -1.57
CA ALA A 65 5.53 2.38 -0.90
C ALA A 65 5.71 2.28 0.60
N GLU A 66 5.70 3.43 1.27
CA GLU A 66 5.76 3.46 2.72
C GLU A 66 4.37 3.25 3.31
N LEU A 67 4.34 2.64 4.49
CA LEU A 67 3.10 2.44 5.22
C LEU A 67 2.78 3.69 6.03
N ASP A 68 1.50 4.06 6.07
CA ASP A 68 1.00 5.17 6.87
C ASP A 68 0.40 4.58 8.14
N LEU A 69 1.12 4.71 9.26
CA LEU A 69 0.76 4.09 10.52
C LEU A 69 0.67 5.13 11.63
N PRO A 70 -0.23 4.92 12.62
CA PRO A 70 -0.24 5.72 13.83
C PRO A 70 1.07 5.55 14.62
N GLU A 71 1.40 6.53 15.45
CA GLU A 71 2.65 6.53 16.22
C GLU A 71 2.80 5.32 17.13
N LYS A 72 1.71 4.81 17.67
CA LYS A 72 1.73 3.70 18.61
C LYS A 72 1.85 2.32 17.96
N VAL A 73 1.85 2.28 16.65
CA VAL A 73 1.95 1.04 15.89
C VAL A 73 3.35 0.87 15.34
N ILE A 74 3.97 -0.26 15.66
CA ILE A 74 5.32 -0.58 15.21
C ILE A 74 5.19 -1.71 14.18
N PRO A 75 5.48 -1.45 12.90
CA PRO A 75 5.40 -2.49 11.88
C PRO A 75 6.67 -3.31 11.83
N GLU A 76 6.55 -4.56 11.39
CA GLU A 76 7.69 -5.42 11.11
C GLU A 76 8.53 -4.85 9.97
N ARG A 77 7.86 -4.21 9.00
CA ARG A 77 8.52 -3.49 7.92
C ARG A 77 7.74 -2.22 7.63
N ARG A 78 8.45 -1.20 7.16
CA ARG A 78 7.85 0.10 6.91
C ARG A 78 7.49 0.32 5.45
N THR A 79 8.00 -0.50 4.56
CA THR A 79 7.75 -0.37 3.13
C THR A 79 7.25 -1.70 2.58
N VAL A 80 6.42 -1.60 1.54
CA VAL A 80 5.95 -2.75 0.78
C VAL A 80 6.22 -2.47 -0.69
N GLN A 81 6.33 -3.54 -1.47
CA GLN A 81 6.49 -3.41 -2.91
C GLN A 81 5.13 -3.54 -3.57
N ILE A 82 4.88 -2.65 -4.52
CA ILE A 82 3.64 -2.65 -5.27
C ILE A 82 3.98 -2.86 -6.74
N LYS A 83 3.46 -3.94 -7.29
CA LYS A 83 3.57 -4.21 -8.72
C LYS A 83 2.33 -3.66 -9.39
N ILE A 84 2.54 -2.75 -10.32
CA ILE A 84 1.44 -2.14 -11.05
C ILE A 84 1.59 -2.51 -12.51
N SER A 85 0.58 -3.17 -13.05
CA SER A 85 0.51 -3.48 -14.47
C SER A 85 -0.44 -2.52 -15.13
N VAL A 86 0.02 -1.87 -16.18
CA VAL A 86 -0.79 -0.93 -16.93
C VAL A 86 -0.86 -1.35 -18.39
N GLU A 87 -1.91 -0.93 -19.05
CA GLU A 87 -2.12 -1.19 -20.44
C GLU A 87 -2.44 0.11 -21.17
N ARG A 88 -1.83 0.30 -22.31
CA ARG A 88 -2.09 1.50 -23.12
C ARG A 88 -3.26 1.22 -24.05
N GLN A 89 -4.22 2.10 -24.02
CA GLN A 89 -5.37 2.07 -24.94
C GLN A 89 -5.17 3.10 -26.04
N ASN A 90 -5.43 2.68 -27.24
CA ASN A 90 -5.42 3.58 -28.39
C ASN A 90 -6.83 4.04 -28.74
#